data_0a59cef3d3f04e01509fa00ec54f971a
#
_entry.id   0a59cef3d3f04e01509fa00ec54f971a
#
_cell.length_a   1.000
_cell.length_b   1.000
_cell.length_c   1.000
_cell.angle_alpha   90.00
_cell.angle_beta   90.00
_cell.angle_gamma   90.00
#
_symmetry.space_group_name_H-M   'P 1'
#
loop_
_entity.id
_entity.type
_entity.pdbx_description
1 polymer ?
#
loop_
_entity_poly.entity_id
_entity_poly.type
_entity_poly.pdbx_seq_one_letter_code
_entity_poly.pdbx_strand_id
1 'polypeptide(L)'
;MGMENHLKKSPLRIRLRVTARKKGWKLLPGEGSDQKRKRQECLNTVKKLQRREIGGFPQLSRGSAAVTPEKFRNIQLQEEFDTYDPNIHWFLKLQFLKKRSKIIEIVAANDLIFALAQSGLCAAFSRTTNKRICFLNISPDEVIRSLFYNKNNESLITVSVYASDHFSSLKCRTTPIEYIRRNQLDAGYPLFETESLKWPGFVEFDDVNGKVLTYSAQDGIYKVFDLKNYSFLYSICDKEIQEIKISSGSPGIMLLIYQRTLSHVPLTILSIEDGKVLKSFSHLLHRNKKVDFIEQFNEKLLVKQENENLQILDVRNTELVEVSRNEFMTPSAFIFLYENHLFLTFRDRTVSVWNFCGELVTSFEDHQLWHLDCNTNNIYITSDQNLIISYCKSEDGCDDKGGAPPVGSINMSNILTGKCIAKICPLDPTLQVASRKRRDANRSTIRSTIREALEDVTALFYDEERNEIYTGNKQGLIHVWSN
;
A
#
# COMPACT_ATOMS: atom_id res chain seq x y z
N MET A 1 -13.06 -32.10 32.84
CA MET A 1 -13.82 -30.93 32.41
C MET A 1 -12.80 -29.92 31.93
N GLY A 2 -12.55 -29.92 30.63
CA GLY A 2 -11.59 -29.03 29.94
C GLY A 2 -12.25 -27.74 29.53
N MET A 3 -11.63 -26.62 29.87
CA MET A 3 -11.95 -25.34 29.31
C MET A 3 -11.01 -25.08 28.11
N GLU A 4 -11.54 -25.25 26.90
CA GLU A 4 -10.89 -24.80 25.69
C GLU A 4 -11.07 -23.28 25.57
N ASN A 5 -10.00 -22.54 25.82
CA ASN A 5 -9.92 -21.12 25.54
C ASN A 5 -9.65 -20.91 24.04
N HIS A 6 -10.69 -20.56 23.28
CA HIS A 6 -10.58 -20.04 21.93
C HIS A 6 -9.92 -18.64 21.95
N LEU A 7 -8.61 -18.61 21.79
CA LEU A 7 -7.87 -17.41 21.44
C LEU A 7 -8.17 -17.06 19.98
N LYS A 8 -9.12 -16.16 19.73
CA LYS A 8 -9.29 -15.49 18.44
C LYS A 8 -8.03 -14.69 18.14
N LYS A 9 -7.18 -15.22 17.30
CA LYS A 9 -6.03 -14.51 16.71
C LYS A 9 -6.56 -13.43 15.78
N SER A 10 -6.54 -12.17 16.20
CA SER A 10 -6.69 -11.04 15.28
C SER A 10 -5.44 -10.97 14.38
N PRO A 11 -5.58 -10.80 13.06
CA PRO A 11 -4.43 -10.66 12.18
C PRO A 11 -3.70 -9.35 12.50
N LEU A 12 -2.37 -9.43 12.64
CA LEU A 12 -1.49 -8.27 12.71
C LEU A 12 -1.69 -7.43 11.43
N ARG A 13 -2.33 -6.26 11.56
CA ARG A 13 -2.43 -5.30 10.47
C ARG A 13 -1.17 -4.44 10.46
N ILE A 14 -0.22 -4.78 9.60
CA ILE A 14 0.86 -3.85 9.24
C ILE A 14 0.26 -2.90 8.21
N ARG A 15 0.07 -1.63 8.57
CA ARG A 15 -0.39 -0.60 7.63
C ARG A 15 0.83 -0.06 6.89
N LEU A 16 1.05 -0.54 5.67
CA LEU A 16 1.95 0.13 4.72
C LEU A 16 1.16 1.27 4.06
N ARG A 17 1.57 2.51 4.30
CA ARG A 17 1.05 3.67 3.56
C ARG A 17 1.89 3.81 2.28
N VAL A 18 1.30 3.48 1.14
CA VAL A 18 1.91 3.75 -0.15
C VAL A 18 1.58 5.20 -0.53
N THR A 19 2.57 6.07 -0.45
CA THR A 19 2.47 7.44 -0.93
C THR A 19 3.56 7.66 -1.98
N ALA A 20 3.14 7.98 -3.20
CA ALA A 20 4.03 8.17 -4.32
C ALA A 20 4.44 9.65 -4.48
N ARG A 21 5.73 9.90 -4.67
CA ARG A 21 6.30 11.24 -4.89
C ARG A 21 6.70 11.42 -6.35
N LYS A 22 6.31 12.52 -6.98
CA LYS A 22 6.85 12.94 -8.28
C LYS A 22 8.34 13.22 -8.18
N LYS A 23 9.17 12.51 -8.96
CA LYS A 23 10.58 12.88 -9.18
C LYS A 23 10.63 14.23 -9.87
N GLY A 24 11.05 15.28 -9.17
CA GLY A 24 11.48 16.53 -9.80
C GLY A 24 12.82 16.31 -10.49
N TRP A 25 12.85 16.42 -11.81
CA TRP A 25 14.07 16.43 -12.60
C TRP A 25 14.90 17.66 -12.22
N LYS A 26 16.03 17.47 -11.58
CA LYS A 26 17.07 18.52 -11.46
C LYS A 26 17.77 18.63 -12.81
N LEU A 27 17.46 19.70 -13.54
CA LEU A 27 18.28 20.14 -14.66
C LEU A 27 19.59 20.72 -14.11
N LEU A 28 20.71 20.23 -14.62
CA LEU A 28 22.03 20.81 -14.45
C LEU A 28 22.04 22.26 -15.00
N PRO A 29 22.82 23.18 -14.43
CA PRO A 29 22.87 24.54 -14.91
C PRO A 29 23.71 24.60 -16.22
N GLY A 30 23.04 24.86 -17.32
CA GLY A 30 23.60 25.26 -18.60
C GLY A 30 23.20 26.69 -18.91
N GLU A 31 24.12 27.45 -19.39
CA GLU A 31 24.13 28.89 -19.61
C GLU A 31 22.96 29.46 -20.41
N GLY A 32 22.50 30.62 -20.00
CA GLY A 32 22.01 31.76 -20.72
C GLY A 32 20.88 31.58 -21.76
N SER A 33 19.65 31.90 -21.40
CA SER A 33 18.76 32.77 -22.16
C SER A 33 17.52 33.16 -21.34
N ASP A 34 17.26 34.46 -21.26
CA ASP A 34 16.07 35.06 -20.68
C ASP A 34 14.79 34.54 -21.36
N GLN A 35 14.15 33.56 -20.78
CA GLN A 35 12.75 33.23 -21.04
C GLN A 35 11.96 33.35 -19.75
N LYS A 36 11.06 34.34 -19.73
CA LYS A 36 10.04 34.56 -18.70
C LYS A 36 9.40 33.24 -18.28
N ARG A 37 9.76 32.72 -17.12
CA ARG A 37 9.06 31.59 -16.46
C ARG A 37 7.62 32.05 -16.19
N LYS A 38 6.67 31.57 -16.98
CA LYS A 38 5.26 31.58 -16.58
C LYS A 38 5.13 30.80 -15.29
N ARG A 39 4.84 31.49 -14.19
CA ARG A 39 4.39 30.85 -12.94
C ARG A 39 3.20 29.96 -13.30
N GLN A 40 3.36 28.64 -13.18
CA GLN A 40 2.22 27.72 -13.14
C GLN A 40 1.46 28.07 -11.85
N GLU A 41 0.38 28.81 -12.00
CA GLU A 41 -0.57 29.02 -10.92
C GLU A 41 -1.15 27.66 -10.55
N CYS A 42 -0.88 27.21 -9.34
CA CYS A 42 -1.63 26.11 -8.75
C CYS A 42 -3.09 26.52 -8.69
N LEU A 43 -3.87 26.06 -9.65
CA LEU A 43 -5.32 26.24 -9.65
C LEU A 43 -5.88 25.61 -8.37
N ASN A 44 -6.52 26.41 -7.53
CA ASN A 44 -7.18 25.90 -6.34
C ASN A 44 -8.30 24.93 -6.75
N THR A 45 -8.69 24.05 -5.85
CA THR A 45 -9.64 22.97 -6.07
C THR A 45 -10.98 23.47 -6.61
N VAL A 46 -11.43 24.67 -6.17
CA VAL A 46 -12.66 25.32 -6.64
C VAL A 46 -12.59 25.70 -8.11
N LYS A 47 -11.48 26.27 -8.57
CA LYS A 47 -11.27 26.56 -10.02
C LYS A 47 -11.18 25.31 -10.86
N LYS A 48 -10.65 24.19 -10.32
CA LYS A 48 -10.66 22.90 -11.02
C LYS A 48 -12.07 22.34 -11.13
N LEU A 49 -12.88 22.44 -10.09
CA LEU A 49 -14.28 22.02 -10.08
C LEU A 49 -15.14 22.92 -10.98
N GLN A 50 -15.02 24.25 -10.88
CA GLN A 50 -15.74 25.18 -11.75
C GLN A 50 -15.44 24.97 -13.23
N ARG A 51 -14.18 24.69 -13.61
CA ARG A 51 -13.84 24.33 -14.99
C ARG A 51 -14.45 23.01 -15.43
N ARG A 52 -14.69 22.09 -14.52
CA ARG A 52 -15.37 20.82 -14.77
C ARG A 52 -16.88 21.01 -14.98
N GLU A 53 -17.52 21.84 -14.17
CA GLU A 53 -18.98 22.12 -14.23
C GLU A 53 -19.36 22.99 -15.42
N ILE A 54 -18.52 23.94 -15.81
CA ILE A 54 -18.81 24.90 -16.92
C ILE A 54 -18.52 24.29 -18.30
N GLY A 55 -18.18 23.00 -18.39
CA GLY A 55 -17.95 22.31 -19.67
C GLY A 55 -16.68 22.73 -20.40
N GLY A 56 -15.86 23.57 -19.78
CA GLY A 56 -14.51 23.87 -20.22
C GLY A 56 -13.55 22.80 -19.76
N PHE A 57 -13.53 21.65 -20.43
CA PHE A 57 -12.38 20.77 -20.29
C PHE A 57 -11.14 21.61 -20.62
N PRO A 58 -10.18 21.80 -19.67
CA PRO A 58 -8.87 22.19 -20.12
C PRO A 58 -8.51 21.12 -21.14
N GLN A 59 -8.07 21.50 -22.30
CA GLN A 59 -7.30 20.61 -23.15
C GLN A 59 -6.07 20.24 -22.32
N LEU A 60 -6.26 19.26 -21.41
CA LEU A 60 -5.18 18.40 -20.96
C LEU A 60 -4.54 17.98 -22.27
N SER A 61 -3.28 18.31 -22.41
CA SER A 61 -2.51 18.03 -23.61
C SER A 61 -3.03 16.72 -24.22
N ARG A 62 -3.51 16.76 -25.45
CA ARG A 62 -4.15 15.62 -26.13
C ARG A 62 -3.37 14.31 -26.04
N GLY A 63 -2.13 14.34 -25.51
CA GLY A 63 -1.29 13.21 -25.27
C GLY A 63 -1.61 12.41 -24.00
N SER A 64 -2.07 13.02 -22.89
CA SER A 64 -2.18 12.28 -21.62
C SER A 64 -3.48 11.45 -21.48
N ALA A 65 -4.63 11.96 -21.93
CA ALA A 65 -5.91 11.23 -21.82
C ALA A 65 -6.05 10.11 -22.87
N ALA A 66 -5.37 10.21 -24.02
CA ALA A 66 -5.35 9.17 -25.05
C ALA A 66 -4.29 8.08 -24.78
N VAL A 67 -3.21 8.42 -24.09
CA VAL A 67 -2.10 7.48 -23.79
C VAL A 67 -2.49 6.44 -22.72
N THR A 68 -3.33 6.81 -21.75
CA THR A 68 -3.70 5.89 -20.66
C THR A 68 -4.46 4.65 -21.15
N PRO A 69 -5.50 4.76 -22.02
CA PRO A 69 -6.15 3.58 -22.60
C PRO A 69 -5.23 2.72 -23.47
N GLU A 70 -4.33 3.34 -24.24
CA GLU A 70 -3.36 2.60 -25.05
C GLU A 70 -2.34 1.84 -24.22
N LYS A 71 -1.91 2.41 -23.10
CA LYS A 71 -0.97 1.80 -22.16
C LYS A 71 -1.50 0.46 -21.63
N PHE A 72 -2.80 0.32 -21.48
CA PHE A 72 -3.44 -0.89 -20.95
C PHE A 72 -4.18 -1.74 -21.99
N ARG A 73 -4.19 -1.34 -23.28
CA ARG A 73 -5.04 -1.97 -24.31
C ARG A 73 -4.64 -3.42 -24.65
N ASN A 74 -3.36 -3.74 -24.62
CA ASN A 74 -2.82 -5.01 -25.12
C ASN A 74 -2.10 -5.80 -24.03
N ILE A 75 -2.48 -5.62 -22.78
CA ILE A 75 -1.86 -6.35 -21.68
C ILE A 75 -2.17 -7.84 -21.80
N GLN A 76 -1.14 -8.66 -21.75
CA GLN A 76 -1.20 -10.11 -21.84
C GLN A 76 -0.41 -10.76 -20.70
N LEU A 77 -0.70 -12.00 -20.39
CA LEU A 77 0.12 -12.81 -19.51
C LEU A 77 1.46 -13.11 -20.22
N GLN A 78 2.55 -12.60 -19.67
CA GLN A 78 3.90 -12.70 -20.27
C GLN A 78 4.76 -13.76 -19.61
N GLU A 79 4.72 -13.84 -18.28
CA GLU A 79 5.60 -14.70 -17.50
C GLU A 79 4.88 -15.24 -16.26
N GLU A 80 5.37 -16.37 -15.77
CA GLU A 80 4.93 -16.99 -14.53
C GLU A 80 6.15 -17.39 -13.68
N PHE A 81 6.13 -17.02 -12.40
CA PHE A 81 7.16 -17.41 -11.45
C PHE A 81 6.57 -18.24 -10.32
N ASP A 82 7.33 -19.22 -9.85
CA ASP A 82 6.97 -20.09 -8.74
C ASP A 82 7.84 -19.76 -7.52
N THR A 83 7.20 -19.37 -6.40
CA THR A 83 7.90 -19.13 -5.14
C THR A 83 8.26 -20.40 -4.40
N TYR A 84 7.69 -21.54 -4.80
CA TYR A 84 7.98 -22.83 -4.18
C TYR A 84 9.21 -23.49 -4.81
N ASP A 85 10.10 -24.03 -3.96
CA ASP A 85 11.25 -24.83 -4.38
C ASP A 85 11.52 -25.94 -3.36
N PRO A 86 11.34 -27.20 -3.74
CA PRO A 86 11.64 -28.32 -2.86
C PRO A 86 13.14 -28.41 -2.52
N ASN A 87 14.03 -27.86 -3.33
CA ASN A 87 15.47 -27.95 -3.11
C ASN A 87 15.95 -27.12 -1.92
N ILE A 88 15.18 -26.13 -1.44
CA ILE A 88 15.53 -25.35 -0.23
C ILE A 88 15.06 -26.04 1.06
N HIS A 89 14.31 -27.11 0.99
CA HIS A 89 13.71 -27.76 2.17
C HIS A 89 14.74 -28.25 3.19
N TRP A 90 15.93 -28.59 2.74
CA TRP A 90 17.01 -28.99 3.64
C TRP A 90 17.50 -27.85 4.52
N PHE A 91 17.48 -26.61 4.02
CA PHE A 91 17.88 -25.42 4.75
C PHE A 91 16.81 -24.98 5.77
N LEU A 92 15.53 -25.08 5.44
CA LEU A 92 14.44 -24.59 6.27
C LEU A 92 14.16 -25.52 7.46
N LYS A 93 14.09 -24.99 8.66
CA LYS A 93 13.72 -25.75 9.88
C LYS A 93 12.21 -25.87 10.07
N LEU A 94 11.46 -24.81 9.79
CA LEU A 94 10.04 -24.73 10.08
C LEU A 94 9.20 -25.45 8.99
N GLN A 95 8.33 -26.36 9.41
CA GLN A 95 7.57 -27.20 8.48
C GLN A 95 6.61 -26.40 7.61
N PHE A 96 6.07 -25.30 8.10
CA PHE A 96 5.17 -24.45 7.31
C PHE A 96 5.89 -23.64 6.22
N LEU A 97 7.18 -23.33 6.38
CA LEU A 97 7.99 -22.72 5.32
C LEU A 97 8.21 -23.65 4.13
N LYS A 98 8.12 -24.99 4.35
CA LYS A 98 8.30 -26.00 3.32
C LYS A 98 7.02 -26.25 2.49
N LYS A 99 5.92 -25.59 2.82
CA LYS A 99 4.64 -25.77 2.12
C LYS A 99 4.37 -24.60 1.19
N ARG A 100 3.71 -24.89 0.08
CA ARG A 100 3.13 -23.84 -0.77
C ARG A 100 2.16 -22.99 0.04
N SER A 101 2.24 -21.70 -0.12
CA SER A 101 1.33 -20.76 0.52
C SER A 101 1.04 -19.57 -0.38
N LYS A 102 -0.08 -18.92 -0.12
CA LYS A 102 -0.51 -17.76 -0.91
C LYS A 102 0.50 -16.62 -0.83
N ILE A 103 0.61 -15.86 -1.90
CA ILE A 103 1.38 -14.61 -1.93
C ILE A 103 0.60 -13.55 -1.17
N ILE A 104 1.25 -12.86 -0.25
CA ILE A 104 0.63 -11.80 0.56
C ILE A 104 1.16 -10.41 0.21
N GLU A 105 2.35 -10.31 -0.38
CA GLU A 105 2.96 -9.04 -0.73
C GLU A 105 3.88 -9.20 -1.94
N ILE A 106 3.85 -8.22 -2.84
CA ILE A 106 4.76 -8.12 -3.98
C ILE A 106 5.36 -6.72 -3.97
N VAL A 107 6.66 -6.64 -4.13
CA VAL A 107 7.41 -5.38 -4.26
C VAL A 107 8.32 -5.48 -5.47
N ALA A 108 8.39 -4.44 -6.28
CA ALA A 108 9.36 -4.35 -7.37
C ALA A 108 10.37 -3.23 -7.11
N ALA A 109 11.62 -3.50 -7.47
CA ALA A 109 12.72 -2.56 -7.37
C ALA A 109 13.65 -2.75 -8.57
N ASN A 110 13.71 -1.76 -9.43
CA ASN A 110 14.45 -1.81 -10.70
C ASN A 110 13.98 -3.00 -11.57
N ASP A 111 14.87 -3.97 -11.81
CA ASP A 111 14.57 -5.20 -12.57
C ASP A 111 14.26 -6.41 -11.68
N LEU A 112 14.12 -6.23 -10.36
CA LEU A 112 13.84 -7.29 -9.42
C LEU A 112 12.40 -7.26 -8.93
N ILE A 113 11.81 -8.46 -8.77
CA ILE A 113 10.51 -8.67 -8.14
C ILE A 113 10.74 -9.49 -6.87
N PHE A 114 10.18 -9.02 -5.78
CA PHE A 114 10.16 -9.70 -4.49
C PHE A 114 8.76 -10.17 -4.19
N ALA A 115 8.61 -11.42 -3.87
CA ALA A 115 7.34 -12.03 -3.56
C ALA A 115 7.38 -12.71 -2.20
N LEU A 116 6.58 -12.20 -1.29
CA LEU A 116 6.42 -12.72 0.05
C LEU A 116 5.22 -13.64 0.13
N ALA A 117 5.47 -14.88 0.49
CA ALA A 117 4.44 -15.87 0.76
C ALA A 117 3.95 -15.78 2.22
N GLN A 118 2.71 -16.18 2.48
CA GLN A 118 2.10 -16.16 3.82
C GLN A 118 2.89 -16.97 4.85
N SER A 119 3.59 -18.01 4.40
CA SER A 119 4.49 -18.78 5.27
C SER A 119 5.64 -17.93 5.83
N GLY A 120 6.00 -16.83 5.19
CA GLY A 120 7.16 -16.00 5.52
C GLY A 120 8.38 -16.33 4.67
N LEU A 121 8.24 -17.16 3.64
CA LEU A 121 9.27 -17.36 2.62
C LEU A 121 9.17 -16.23 1.59
N CYS A 122 10.29 -15.59 1.28
CA CYS A 122 10.35 -14.53 0.29
C CYS A 122 11.32 -14.89 -0.83
N ALA A 123 10.85 -14.88 -2.08
CA ALA A 123 11.64 -15.15 -3.26
C ALA A 123 11.93 -13.87 -4.05
N ALA A 124 13.15 -13.75 -4.59
CA ALA A 124 13.57 -12.69 -5.49
C ALA A 124 13.73 -13.23 -6.92
N PHE A 125 13.13 -12.52 -7.89
CA PHE A 125 13.16 -12.87 -9.30
C PHE A 125 13.74 -11.72 -10.12
N SER A 126 14.48 -12.06 -11.19
CA SER A 126 14.96 -11.08 -12.17
C SER A 126 14.03 -10.98 -13.36
N ARG A 127 13.62 -9.75 -13.70
CA ARG A 127 12.87 -9.48 -14.94
C ARG A 127 13.75 -9.48 -16.19
N THR A 128 15.05 -9.36 -16.03
CA THR A 128 16.01 -9.45 -17.15
C THR A 128 16.20 -10.88 -17.62
N THR A 129 16.34 -11.82 -16.69
CA THR A 129 16.58 -13.23 -16.99
C THR A 129 15.32 -14.10 -16.90
N ASN A 130 14.24 -13.58 -16.32
CA ASN A 130 13.01 -14.29 -15.98
C ASN A 130 13.27 -15.55 -15.13
N LYS A 131 14.22 -15.45 -14.20
CA LYS A 131 14.59 -16.55 -13.29
C LYS A 131 14.59 -16.08 -11.84
N ARG A 132 14.36 -17.03 -10.93
CA ARG A 132 14.58 -16.79 -9.52
C ARG A 132 16.08 -16.62 -9.26
N ILE A 133 16.42 -15.61 -8.49
CA ILE A 133 17.80 -15.31 -8.06
C ILE A 133 18.08 -16.07 -6.75
N CYS A 134 17.25 -15.80 -5.72
CA CYS A 134 17.47 -16.33 -4.38
C CYS A 134 16.16 -16.32 -3.57
N PHE A 135 16.23 -16.88 -2.37
CA PHE A 135 15.31 -16.59 -1.28
C PHE A 135 15.97 -15.62 -0.32
N LEU A 136 15.19 -14.64 0.19
CA LEU A 136 15.72 -13.60 1.08
C LEU A 136 15.89 -14.05 2.52
N ASN A 137 15.32 -15.21 2.89
CA ASN A 137 15.48 -15.80 4.23
C ASN A 137 16.95 -16.22 4.45
N ILE A 138 17.64 -15.54 5.35
CA ILE A 138 19.07 -15.79 5.66
C ILE A 138 19.26 -16.84 6.76
N SER A 139 18.24 -17.08 7.57
CA SER A 139 18.23 -18.09 8.62
C SER A 139 17.16 -19.15 8.38
N PRO A 140 17.43 -20.42 8.74
CA PRO A 140 16.49 -21.51 8.54
C PRO A 140 15.20 -21.41 9.38
N ASP A 141 15.18 -20.56 10.38
CA ASP A 141 14.07 -20.29 11.30
C ASP A 141 13.47 -18.89 11.14
N GLU A 142 13.92 -18.16 10.13
CA GLU A 142 13.42 -16.82 9.81
C GLU A 142 12.06 -16.87 9.12
N VAL A 143 11.14 -16.02 9.58
CA VAL A 143 9.83 -15.81 8.99
C VAL A 143 9.72 -14.33 8.63
N ILE A 144 9.82 -14.00 7.36
CA ILE A 144 9.66 -12.63 6.87
C ILE A 144 8.18 -12.27 6.94
N ARG A 145 7.86 -11.09 7.48
CA ARG A 145 6.50 -10.60 7.70
C ARG A 145 6.09 -9.49 6.76
N SER A 146 7.05 -8.67 6.33
CA SER A 146 6.83 -7.56 5.41
C SER A 146 8.11 -7.17 4.68
N LEU A 147 7.92 -6.48 3.57
CA LEU A 147 8.98 -5.96 2.72
C LEU A 147 8.81 -4.45 2.58
N PHE A 148 9.91 -3.73 2.53
CA PHE A 148 9.89 -2.31 2.22
C PHE A 148 11.05 -1.96 1.28
N TYR A 149 10.74 -1.45 0.09
CA TYR A 149 11.75 -0.94 -0.82
C TYR A 149 12.08 0.52 -0.48
N ASN A 150 13.26 0.73 0.04
CA ASN A 150 13.76 2.07 0.35
C ASN A 150 14.40 2.69 -0.90
N LYS A 151 13.64 3.53 -1.58
CA LYS A 151 14.08 4.24 -2.79
C LYS A 151 15.16 5.28 -2.54
N ASN A 152 15.34 5.72 -1.26
CA ASN A 152 16.31 6.76 -0.92
C ASN A 152 17.75 6.25 -1.00
N ASN A 153 17.97 4.96 -0.78
CA ASN A 153 19.29 4.34 -0.80
C ASN A 153 19.33 3.02 -1.59
N GLU A 154 18.29 2.75 -2.39
CA GLU A 154 18.18 1.56 -3.25
C GLU A 154 18.40 0.24 -2.50
N SER A 155 17.79 0.09 -1.34
CA SER A 155 17.83 -1.12 -0.54
C SER A 155 16.46 -1.71 -0.27
N LEU A 156 16.42 -3.01 -0.06
CA LEU A 156 15.24 -3.71 0.44
C LEU A 156 15.37 -3.91 1.94
N ILE A 157 14.36 -3.51 2.68
CA ILE A 157 14.25 -3.80 4.10
C ILE A 157 13.29 -4.97 4.27
N THR A 158 13.75 -6.02 4.96
CA THR A 158 12.92 -7.13 5.42
C THR A 158 12.61 -6.96 6.89
N VAL A 159 11.35 -7.18 7.26
CA VAL A 159 10.88 -7.23 8.65
C VAL A 159 10.58 -8.68 8.99
N SER A 160 11.32 -9.24 9.91
CA SER A 160 11.32 -10.67 10.20
C SER A 160 11.09 -10.97 11.67
N VAL A 161 10.62 -12.19 11.95
CA VAL A 161 10.61 -12.81 13.28
C VAL A 161 11.32 -14.16 13.20
N TYR A 162 11.88 -14.62 14.30
CA TYR A 162 12.68 -15.84 14.35
C TYR A 162 12.10 -16.84 15.35
N ALA A 163 12.12 -18.12 14.99
CA ALA A 163 11.68 -19.16 15.92
C ALA A 163 12.65 -19.37 17.08
N SER A 164 13.92 -19.06 16.89
CA SER A 164 14.97 -19.12 17.94
C SER A 164 14.72 -18.17 19.11
N ASP A 165 14.02 -17.06 18.90
CA ASP A 165 13.59 -16.14 19.95
C ASP A 165 12.09 -16.28 20.31
N HIS A 166 11.47 -17.42 19.96
CA HIS A 166 10.04 -17.68 20.15
C HIS A 166 9.12 -16.66 19.46
N PHE A 167 9.58 -16.05 18.37
CA PHE A 167 8.86 -14.99 17.65
C PHE A 167 8.52 -13.78 18.53
N SER A 168 9.39 -13.46 19.50
CA SER A 168 9.14 -12.43 20.50
C SER A 168 9.41 -11.01 20.03
N SER A 169 10.30 -10.85 19.06
CA SER A 169 10.71 -9.54 18.53
C SER A 169 10.58 -9.44 17.02
N LEU A 170 10.41 -8.20 16.51
CA LEU A 170 10.54 -7.86 15.11
C LEU A 170 11.97 -7.39 14.85
N LYS A 171 12.63 -7.96 13.86
CA LYS A 171 13.97 -7.58 13.43
C LYS A 171 13.94 -7.07 12.00
N CYS A 172 14.47 -5.89 11.81
CA CYS A 172 14.59 -5.27 10.49
C CYS A 172 16.01 -5.40 9.97
N ARG A 173 16.13 -5.80 8.71
CA ARG A 173 17.40 -5.92 8.01
C ARG A 173 17.32 -5.20 6.68
N THR A 174 18.34 -4.44 6.32
CA THR A 174 18.47 -3.82 5.01
C THR A 174 19.50 -4.55 4.16
N THR A 175 19.19 -4.71 2.89
CA THR A 175 20.10 -5.30 1.90
C THR A 175 20.03 -4.46 0.62
N PRO A 176 21.13 -3.87 0.15
CA PRO A 176 21.17 -3.15 -1.11
C PRO A 176 20.73 -4.04 -2.28
N ILE A 177 19.93 -3.48 -3.19
CA ILE A 177 19.35 -4.21 -4.34
C ILE A 177 20.44 -4.88 -5.19
N GLU A 178 21.58 -4.21 -5.36
CA GLU A 178 22.70 -4.75 -6.14
C GLU A 178 23.29 -6.03 -5.56
N TYR A 179 23.35 -6.16 -4.22
CA TYR A 179 23.82 -7.39 -3.59
C TYR A 179 22.80 -8.52 -3.71
N ILE A 180 21.51 -8.21 -3.65
CA ILE A 180 20.46 -9.22 -3.90
C ILE A 180 20.55 -9.73 -5.34
N ARG A 181 20.77 -8.82 -6.32
CA ARG A 181 20.97 -9.19 -7.73
C ARG A 181 22.12 -10.17 -7.92
N ARG A 182 23.17 -10.03 -7.12
CA ARG A 182 24.35 -10.92 -7.13
C ARG A 182 24.21 -12.15 -6.22
N ASN A 183 23.06 -12.35 -5.60
CA ASN A 183 22.84 -13.41 -4.60
C ASN A 183 23.82 -13.33 -3.41
N GLN A 184 24.18 -12.11 -2.98
CA GLN A 184 25.08 -11.83 -1.87
C GLN A 184 24.30 -11.29 -0.67
N LEU A 185 23.46 -12.12 -0.07
CA LEU A 185 22.57 -11.70 1.01
C LEU A 185 23.30 -11.33 2.31
N ASP A 186 24.50 -11.91 2.52
CA ASP A 186 25.31 -11.64 3.70
C ASP A 186 25.82 -10.18 3.77
N ALA A 187 25.81 -9.46 2.63
CA ALA A 187 26.14 -8.05 2.58
C ALA A 187 25.08 -7.13 3.24
N GLY A 188 23.89 -7.66 3.56
CA GLY A 188 22.90 -6.91 4.32
C GLY A 188 23.27 -6.84 5.81
N TYR A 189 22.73 -5.85 6.52
CA TYR A 189 22.99 -5.63 7.94
C TYR A 189 21.70 -5.33 8.73
N PRO A 190 21.68 -5.65 10.06
CA PRO A 190 20.54 -5.34 10.90
C PRO A 190 20.36 -3.85 11.08
N LEU A 191 19.09 -3.38 11.16
CA LEU A 191 18.73 -1.99 11.38
C LEU A 191 18.09 -1.77 12.75
N PHE A 192 16.88 -2.30 12.90
CA PHE A 192 16.03 -2.07 14.06
C PHE A 192 15.57 -3.40 14.64
N GLU A 193 15.45 -3.44 15.94
CA GLU A 193 14.82 -4.52 16.67
C GLU A 193 13.79 -3.93 17.63
N THR A 194 12.59 -4.53 17.68
CA THR A 194 11.54 -4.16 18.61
C THR A 194 11.10 -5.41 19.36
N GLU A 195 11.00 -5.31 20.68
CA GLU A 195 10.79 -6.44 21.57
C GLU A 195 9.34 -6.89 21.68
N SER A 196 8.43 -6.24 20.97
CA SER A 196 7.02 -6.54 21.05
C SER A 196 6.36 -6.58 19.68
N LEU A 197 5.61 -7.67 19.43
CA LEU A 197 4.76 -7.81 18.25
C LEU A 197 3.40 -7.13 18.40
N LYS A 198 3.10 -6.63 19.61
CA LYS A 198 1.85 -5.94 19.92
C LYS A 198 2.08 -4.45 19.93
N TRP A 199 1.03 -3.69 19.59
CA TRP A 199 1.04 -2.27 19.84
C TRP A 199 1.37 -2.00 21.34
N PRO A 200 2.29 -1.07 21.62
CA PRO A 200 2.98 -0.16 20.72
C PRO A 200 4.28 -0.67 20.05
N GLY A 201 4.63 -1.92 20.17
CA GLY A 201 5.85 -2.47 19.57
C GLY A 201 5.73 -2.61 18.06
N PHE A 202 6.20 -1.63 17.28
CA PHE A 202 6.12 -1.62 15.82
C PHE A 202 7.28 -0.87 15.19
N VAL A 203 7.42 -1.10 13.87
CA VAL A 203 8.27 -0.29 12.99
C VAL A 203 7.38 0.21 11.86
N GLU A 204 7.37 1.52 11.64
CA GLU A 204 6.64 2.16 10.54
C GLU A 204 7.63 2.90 9.64
N PHE A 205 7.59 2.59 8.34
CA PHE A 205 8.39 3.25 7.33
C PHE A 205 7.52 4.29 6.61
N ASP A 206 7.99 5.53 6.61
CA ASP A 206 7.34 6.63 5.90
C ASP A 206 8.24 7.07 4.73
N ASP A 207 7.90 6.59 3.53
CA ASP A 207 8.65 6.88 2.31
C ASP A 207 8.50 8.34 1.86
N VAL A 208 7.41 9.00 2.22
CA VAL A 208 7.12 10.38 1.79
C VAL A 208 7.96 11.39 2.53
N ASN A 209 8.01 11.29 3.85
CA ASN A 209 8.82 12.18 4.67
C ASN A 209 10.25 11.64 4.87
N GLY A 210 10.52 10.42 4.41
CA GLY A 210 11.82 9.77 4.54
C GLY A 210 12.18 9.46 6.00
N LYS A 211 11.23 8.98 6.79
CA LYS A 211 11.40 8.69 8.23
C LYS A 211 11.09 7.23 8.56
N VAL A 212 11.68 6.78 9.65
CA VAL A 212 11.33 5.49 10.28
C VAL A 212 10.95 5.75 11.72
N LEU A 213 9.78 5.27 12.12
CA LEU A 213 9.31 5.32 13.50
C LEU A 213 9.41 3.93 14.12
N THR A 214 10.08 3.82 15.25
CA THR A 214 10.20 2.60 16.03
C THR A 214 9.76 2.84 17.47
N TYR A 215 9.42 1.75 18.17
CA TYR A 215 9.10 1.79 19.58
C TYR A 215 9.97 0.81 20.35
N SER A 216 10.59 1.27 21.45
CA SER A 216 11.29 0.44 22.43
C SER A 216 10.37 0.15 23.61
N ALA A 217 9.97 -1.09 23.80
CA ALA A 217 9.08 -1.49 24.89
C ALA A 217 9.79 -1.42 26.26
N GLN A 218 11.11 -1.64 26.32
CA GLN A 218 11.89 -1.54 27.54
C GLN A 218 11.93 -0.13 28.09
N ASP A 219 12.16 0.83 27.19
CA ASP A 219 12.31 2.23 27.55
C ASP A 219 10.96 2.98 27.59
N GLY A 220 9.94 2.46 26.91
CA GLY A 220 8.66 3.13 26.69
C GLY A 220 8.80 4.36 25.79
N ILE A 221 9.72 4.33 24.81
CA ILE A 221 10.13 5.48 24.01
C ILE A 221 9.94 5.17 22.52
N TYR A 222 9.36 6.12 21.80
CA TYR A 222 9.35 6.13 20.35
C TYR A 222 10.62 6.81 19.84
N LYS A 223 11.26 6.22 18.83
CA LYS A 223 12.47 6.76 18.20
C LYS A 223 12.22 7.00 16.72
N VAL A 224 12.65 8.14 16.22
CA VAL A 224 12.53 8.52 14.81
C VAL A 224 13.91 8.58 14.19
N PHE A 225 14.04 7.95 13.03
CA PHE A 225 15.28 7.86 12.27
C PHE A 225 15.07 8.40 10.85
N ASP A 226 16.14 8.87 10.25
CA ASP A 226 16.19 9.22 8.82
C ASP A 226 16.22 7.94 7.98
N LEU A 227 15.33 7.83 6.98
CA LEU A 227 15.24 6.64 6.13
C LEU A 227 16.39 6.53 5.13
N LYS A 228 17.10 7.63 4.84
CA LYS A 228 18.19 7.64 3.87
C LYS A 228 19.46 6.97 4.40
N ASN A 229 19.81 7.26 5.65
CA ASN A 229 21.06 6.80 6.26
C ASN A 229 20.86 6.09 7.61
N TYR A 230 19.62 5.95 8.06
CA TYR A 230 19.22 5.31 9.32
C TYR A 230 19.78 5.99 10.58
N SER A 231 20.18 7.27 10.47
CA SER A 231 20.63 8.03 11.62
C SER A 231 19.47 8.38 12.55
N PHE A 232 19.73 8.34 13.85
CA PHE A 232 18.78 8.78 14.86
C PHE A 232 18.54 10.28 14.75
N LEU A 233 17.28 10.72 14.81
CA LEU A 233 16.88 12.13 14.75
C LEU A 233 16.42 12.62 16.11
N TYR A 234 15.37 12.03 16.67
CA TYR A 234 14.83 12.40 17.98
C TYR A 234 14.00 11.27 18.58
N SER A 235 13.62 11.45 19.86
CA SER A 235 12.75 10.51 20.56
C SER A 235 11.52 11.23 21.14
N ILE A 236 10.44 10.47 21.29
CA ILE A 236 9.20 10.91 21.93
C ILE A 236 9.02 10.05 23.18
N CYS A 237 9.15 10.69 24.35
CA CYS A 237 9.11 10.04 25.65
C CYS A 237 7.77 10.31 26.32
N ASP A 238 6.71 9.61 25.87
CA ASP A 238 5.41 9.75 26.49
C ASP A 238 4.73 8.37 26.62
N LYS A 239 4.40 8.03 27.84
CA LYS A 239 3.85 6.69 28.19
C LYS A 239 2.33 6.59 27.96
N GLU A 240 1.65 7.74 27.74
CA GLU A 240 0.19 7.77 27.60
C GLU A 240 -0.28 7.76 26.14
N ILE A 241 0.65 7.67 25.18
CA ILE A 241 0.31 7.62 23.77
C ILE A 241 -0.37 6.29 23.45
N GLN A 242 -1.58 6.36 22.92
CA GLN A 242 -2.32 5.20 22.44
C GLN A 242 -2.07 4.90 20.96
N GLU A 243 -1.92 5.93 20.15
CA GLU A 243 -1.74 5.76 18.71
C GLU A 243 -0.96 6.95 18.15
N ILE A 244 -0.12 6.67 17.14
CA ILE A 244 0.59 7.69 16.36
C ILE A 244 0.12 7.58 14.92
N LYS A 245 -0.19 8.73 14.30
CA LYS A 245 -0.52 8.84 12.88
C LYS A 245 0.46 9.77 12.20
N ILE A 246 1.05 9.31 11.11
CA ILE A 246 1.93 10.13 10.28
C ILE A 246 1.14 10.66 9.10
N SER A 247 1.18 11.97 8.88
CA SER A 247 0.58 12.62 7.73
C SER A 247 1.65 13.05 6.73
N SER A 248 1.42 12.69 5.47
CA SER A 248 2.38 12.92 4.38
C SER A 248 2.26 14.32 3.75
N GLY A 249 1.65 15.28 4.43
CA GLY A 249 1.55 16.66 3.96
C GLY A 249 2.92 17.36 3.87
N SER A 250 2.94 18.57 3.33
CA SER A 250 4.14 19.42 3.36
C SER A 250 3.80 20.72 4.14
N PRO A 251 4.39 20.92 5.33
CA PRO A 251 5.34 20.06 6.03
C PRO A 251 4.70 18.76 6.56
N GLY A 252 5.48 17.68 6.67
CA GLY A 252 5.05 16.45 7.30
C GLY A 252 4.77 16.64 8.79
N ILE A 253 3.70 16.02 9.26
CA ILE A 253 3.30 16.10 10.67
C ILE A 253 2.99 14.74 11.25
N MET A 254 3.09 14.64 12.55
CA MET A 254 2.78 13.45 13.33
C MET A 254 1.71 13.81 14.36
N LEU A 255 0.61 13.08 14.35
CA LEU A 255 -0.46 13.20 15.34
C LEU A 255 -0.27 12.15 16.43
N LEU A 256 -0.11 12.60 17.66
CA LEU A 256 -0.14 11.77 18.85
C LEU A 256 -1.56 11.76 19.42
N ILE A 257 -2.10 10.58 19.63
CA ILE A 257 -3.42 10.34 20.21
C ILE A 257 -3.20 9.72 21.57
N TYR A 258 -3.66 10.43 22.62
CA TYR A 258 -3.50 10.01 23.99
C TYR A 258 -4.73 9.26 24.50
N GLN A 259 -4.60 8.71 25.69
CA GLN A 259 -5.69 8.00 26.35
C GLN A 259 -6.88 8.93 26.55
N ARG A 260 -8.05 8.44 26.09
CA ARG A 260 -9.32 9.15 26.21
C ARG A 260 -9.69 9.35 27.67
N THR A 261 -10.08 10.56 28.04
CA THR A 261 -10.85 10.86 29.27
C THR A 261 -12.35 10.65 28.98
N LEU A 262 -13.21 10.90 29.96
CA LEU A 262 -14.66 10.63 29.84
C LEU A 262 -15.33 11.26 28.60
N SER A 263 -14.91 12.47 28.20
CA SER A 263 -15.53 13.22 27.12
C SER A 263 -14.53 13.87 26.16
N HIS A 264 -13.24 13.70 26.39
CA HIS A 264 -12.21 14.31 25.56
C HIS A 264 -11.14 13.30 25.18
N VAL A 265 -10.53 13.50 24.02
CA VAL A 265 -9.28 12.87 23.65
C VAL A 265 -8.21 13.94 23.50
N PRO A 266 -7.14 13.88 24.29
CA PRO A 266 -6.00 14.77 24.14
C PRO A 266 -5.25 14.42 22.85
N LEU A 267 -4.83 15.43 22.10
CA LEU A 267 -4.15 15.30 20.82
C LEU A 267 -2.97 16.25 20.77
N THR A 268 -1.84 15.79 20.25
CA THR A 268 -0.67 16.63 20.01
C THR A 268 -0.17 16.43 18.60
N ILE A 269 0.06 17.54 17.90
CA ILE A 269 0.63 17.57 16.56
C ILE A 269 2.10 17.96 16.67
N LEU A 270 2.97 17.10 16.14
CA LEU A 270 4.40 17.35 16.07
C LEU A 270 4.84 17.57 14.63
N SER A 271 5.90 18.34 14.45
CA SER A 271 6.69 18.35 13.22
C SER A 271 7.41 17.01 13.08
N ILE A 272 7.31 16.35 11.93
CA ILE A 272 7.99 15.08 11.69
C ILE A 272 9.49 15.25 11.50
N GLU A 273 9.95 16.47 11.20
CA GLU A 273 11.36 16.74 10.94
C GLU A 273 12.21 16.78 12.22
N ASP A 274 11.68 17.39 13.27
CA ASP A 274 12.44 17.67 14.50
C ASP A 274 11.69 17.31 15.80
N GLY A 275 10.49 16.77 15.70
CA GLY A 275 9.69 16.35 16.86
C GLY A 275 9.13 17.51 17.70
N LYS A 276 9.23 18.77 17.24
CA LYS A 276 8.70 19.91 17.98
C LYS A 276 7.18 19.90 17.99
N VAL A 277 6.62 20.24 19.16
CA VAL A 277 5.18 20.41 19.31
C VAL A 277 4.72 21.62 18.52
N LEU A 278 3.85 21.39 17.53
CA LEU A 278 3.22 22.44 16.75
C LEU A 278 1.92 22.91 17.39
N LYS A 279 1.13 21.97 17.91
CA LYS A 279 -0.16 22.26 18.54
C LYS A 279 -0.55 21.13 19.50
N SER A 280 -1.12 21.49 20.64
CA SER A 280 -1.79 20.55 21.55
C SER A 280 -3.19 21.03 21.85
N PHE A 281 -4.17 20.14 21.84
CA PHE A 281 -5.56 20.44 22.10
C PHE A 281 -6.32 19.19 22.55
N SER A 282 -7.52 19.37 23.07
CA SER A 282 -8.40 18.27 23.44
C SER A 282 -9.66 18.30 22.58
N HIS A 283 -9.92 17.23 21.86
CA HIS A 283 -11.12 17.13 21.04
C HIS A 283 -12.28 16.57 21.85
N LEU A 284 -13.43 17.22 21.78
CA LEU A 284 -14.64 16.83 22.49
C LEU A 284 -15.29 15.62 21.81
N LEU A 285 -15.61 14.61 22.59
CA LEU A 285 -16.27 13.38 22.13
C LEU A 285 -17.62 13.20 22.83
N HIS A 286 -18.56 12.58 22.15
CA HIS A 286 -19.79 12.12 22.78
C HIS A 286 -19.51 11.08 23.85
N ARG A 287 -20.09 11.26 25.04
CA ARG A 287 -19.93 10.33 26.16
C ARG A 287 -20.48 8.96 25.78
N ASN A 288 -19.81 7.91 26.28
CA ASN A 288 -20.25 6.52 26.12
C ASN A 288 -20.36 6.01 24.67
N LYS A 289 -19.85 6.74 23.69
CA LYS A 289 -19.75 6.27 22.31
C LYS A 289 -18.34 5.79 22.02
N LYS A 290 -18.26 4.65 21.33
CA LYS A 290 -16.96 4.12 20.86
C LYS A 290 -16.39 5.06 19.81
N VAL A 291 -15.08 5.25 19.81
CA VAL A 291 -14.36 5.92 18.72
C VAL A 291 -14.07 4.87 17.66
N ASP A 292 -14.61 5.07 16.46
CA ASP A 292 -14.36 4.20 15.32
C ASP A 292 -12.99 4.48 14.73
N PHE A 293 -12.68 5.77 14.54
CA PHE A 293 -11.35 6.21 14.10
C PHE A 293 -11.10 7.69 14.38
N ILE A 294 -9.82 8.04 14.48
CA ILE A 294 -9.27 9.39 14.41
C ILE A 294 -8.16 9.34 13.39
N GLU A 295 -8.27 10.14 12.32
CA GLU A 295 -7.27 10.22 11.25
C GLU A 295 -6.95 11.68 10.97
N GLN A 296 -5.69 11.95 10.63
CA GLN A 296 -5.26 13.28 10.23
C GLN A 296 -4.61 13.25 8.87
N PHE A 297 -4.94 14.23 8.07
CA PHE A 297 -4.23 14.50 6.82
C PHE A 297 -4.19 16.01 6.57
N ASN A 298 -3.04 16.49 6.26
CA ASN A 298 -2.77 17.93 6.21
C ASN A 298 -3.30 18.63 7.47
N GLU A 299 -4.10 19.67 7.32
CA GLU A 299 -4.68 20.42 8.43
C GLU A 299 -6.06 19.94 8.87
N LYS A 300 -6.54 18.82 8.33
CA LYS A 300 -7.86 18.27 8.67
C LYS A 300 -7.73 17.07 9.61
N LEU A 301 -8.53 17.07 10.66
CA LEU A 301 -8.70 15.96 11.57
C LEU A 301 -10.10 15.36 11.33
N LEU A 302 -10.15 14.07 11.00
CA LEU A 302 -11.38 13.32 10.86
C LEU A 302 -11.62 12.52 12.12
N VAL A 303 -12.77 12.72 12.74
CA VAL A 303 -13.18 11.97 13.93
C VAL A 303 -14.55 11.34 13.69
N LYS A 304 -14.64 10.04 13.89
CA LYS A 304 -15.90 9.28 13.79
C LYS A 304 -16.13 8.48 15.07
N GLN A 305 -17.31 8.62 15.62
CA GLN A 305 -17.79 7.77 16.71
C GLN A 305 -18.96 6.92 16.24
N GLU A 306 -19.18 5.83 16.94
CA GLU A 306 -20.25 4.89 16.66
C GLU A 306 -21.61 5.58 16.63
N ASN A 307 -22.33 5.44 15.52
CA ASN A 307 -23.63 6.04 15.27
C ASN A 307 -23.71 7.58 15.32
N GLU A 308 -22.56 8.27 15.23
CA GLU A 308 -22.50 9.74 15.17
C GLU A 308 -22.13 10.20 13.76
N ASN A 309 -22.25 11.50 13.51
CA ASN A 309 -21.78 12.14 12.29
C ASN A 309 -20.26 12.06 12.18
N LEU A 310 -19.71 12.08 10.95
CA LEU A 310 -18.29 12.30 10.74
C LEU A 310 -17.98 13.76 11.03
N GLN A 311 -17.04 14.00 11.92
CA GLN A 311 -16.53 15.33 12.24
C GLN A 311 -15.23 15.57 11.46
N ILE A 312 -15.15 16.68 10.73
CA ILE A 312 -13.96 17.15 10.03
C ILE A 312 -13.57 18.49 10.63
N LEU A 313 -12.52 18.49 11.42
CA LEU A 313 -12.00 19.69 12.08
C LEU A 313 -10.80 20.25 11.33
N ASP A 314 -10.82 21.53 10.98
CA ASP A 314 -9.61 22.24 10.56
C ASP A 314 -8.81 22.64 11.80
N VAL A 315 -7.63 22.05 11.97
CA VAL A 315 -6.81 22.28 13.16
C VAL A 315 -6.18 23.67 13.23
N ARG A 316 -6.22 24.46 12.14
CA ARG A 316 -5.68 25.84 12.10
C ARG A 316 -6.68 26.88 12.62
N ASN A 317 -7.92 26.82 12.11
CA ASN A 317 -8.96 27.81 12.40
C ASN A 317 -10.09 27.28 13.28
N THR A 318 -10.03 26.00 13.67
CA THR A 318 -11.03 25.31 14.49
C THR A 318 -12.43 25.22 13.87
N GLU A 319 -12.55 25.43 12.55
CA GLU A 319 -13.81 25.17 11.85
C GLU A 319 -14.14 23.69 11.88
N LEU A 320 -15.38 23.38 12.25
CA LEU A 320 -15.91 22.03 12.31
C LEU A 320 -17.00 21.86 11.25
N VAL A 321 -16.81 20.87 10.39
CA VAL A 321 -17.80 20.41 9.42
C VAL A 321 -18.28 19.04 9.88
N GLU A 322 -19.58 18.82 9.86
CA GLU A 322 -20.17 17.52 10.15
C GLU A 322 -20.82 16.93 8.90
N VAL A 323 -20.49 15.66 8.61
CA VAL A 323 -21.10 14.88 7.54
C VAL A 323 -22.07 13.89 8.17
N SER A 324 -23.32 13.89 7.68
CA SER A 324 -24.38 13.03 8.21
C SER A 324 -23.96 11.56 8.23
N ARG A 325 -24.29 10.87 9.31
CA ARG A 325 -24.07 9.42 9.43
C ARG A 325 -24.75 8.59 8.33
N ASN A 326 -25.78 9.13 7.69
CA ASN A 326 -26.47 8.47 6.58
C ASN A 326 -25.70 8.59 5.27
N GLU A 327 -24.91 9.67 5.11
CA GLU A 327 -24.07 9.90 3.94
C GLU A 327 -22.71 9.22 4.12
N PHE A 328 -22.12 9.39 5.29
CA PHE A 328 -20.82 8.79 5.60
C PHE A 328 -20.97 7.67 6.63
N MET A 329 -20.95 6.45 6.15
CA MET A 329 -20.92 5.25 6.99
C MET A 329 -19.48 4.84 7.28
N THR A 330 -19.23 4.31 8.49
CA THR A 330 -17.88 3.89 8.90
C THR A 330 -17.28 2.89 7.92
N PRO A 331 -16.16 3.22 7.25
CA PRO A 331 -15.53 2.34 6.28
C PRO A 331 -14.62 1.30 6.97
N SER A 332 -14.31 0.24 6.25
CA SER A 332 -13.34 -0.77 6.69
C SER A 332 -11.89 -0.31 6.57
N ALA A 333 -11.61 0.60 5.64
CA ALA A 333 -10.29 1.17 5.42
C ALA A 333 -10.34 2.52 4.72
N PHE A 334 -9.22 3.24 4.79
CA PHE A 334 -8.99 4.54 4.14
C PHE A 334 -7.70 4.52 3.34
N ILE A 335 -7.68 5.28 2.25
CA ILE A 335 -6.45 5.68 1.55
C ILE A 335 -6.52 7.18 1.31
N PHE A 336 -5.50 7.92 1.76
CA PHE A 336 -5.43 9.36 1.59
C PHE A 336 -4.60 9.72 0.36
N LEU A 337 -5.14 10.62 -0.46
CA LEU A 337 -4.52 11.17 -1.66
C LEU A 337 -4.16 12.64 -1.39
N TYR A 338 -2.99 12.84 -0.79
CA TYR A 338 -2.59 14.13 -0.25
C TYR A 338 -2.44 15.22 -1.32
N GLU A 339 -1.95 14.89 -2.51
CA GLU A 339 -1.77 15.85 -3.59
C GLU A 339 -3.10 16.35 -4.19
N ASN A 340 -4.09 15.46 -4.23
CA ASN A 340 -5.41 15.75 -4.80
C ASN A 340 -6.42 16.24 -3.77
N HIS A 341 -6.07 16.29 -2.48
CA HIS A 341 -6.95 16.61 -1.36
C HIS A 341 -8.22 15.75 -1.35
N LEU A 342 -8.02 14.45 -1.57
CA LEU A 342 -9.08 13.45 -1.60
C LEU A 342 -8.74 12.30 -0.64
N PHE A 343 -9.77 11.57 -0.25
CA PHE A 343 -9.58 10.28 0.41
C PHE A 343 -10.55 9.23 -0.13
N LEU A 344 -10.07 8.00 -0.23
CA LEU A 344 -10.87 6.85 -0.60
C LEU A 344 -11.33 6.13 0.65
N THR A 345 -12.58 5.69 0.63
CA THR A 345 -13.14 4.81 1.65
C THR A 345 -13.55 3.49 1.03
N PHE A 346 -13.35 2.43 1.78
CA PHE A 346 -13.66 1.07 1.34
C PHE A 346 -14.72 0.49 2.26
N ARG A 347 -15.84 0.07 1.68
CA ARG A 347 -16.92 -0.55 2.40
C ARG A 347 -17.68 -1.54 1.50
N ASP A 348 -17.99 -2.71 2.02
CA ASP A 348 -18.82 -3.72 1.33
C ASP A 348 -18.40 -3.96 -0.13
N ARG A 349 -17.08 -4.01 -0.36
CA ARG A 349 -16.42 -4.14 -1.67
C ARG A 349 -16.48 -2.90 -2.55
N THR A 350 -17.13 -1.83 -2.14
CA THR A 350 -17.22 -0.59 -2.91
C THR A 350 -16.14 0.40 -2.52
N VAL A 351 -15.77 1.24 -3.47
CA VAL A 351 -14.81 2.34 -3.30
C VAL A 351 -15.55 3.65 -3.49
N SER A 352 -15.45 4.54 -2.52
CA SER A 352 -16.00 5.88 -2.61
C SER A 352 -14.89 6.92 -2.42
N VAL A 353 -14.95 8.00 -3.17
CA VAL A 353 -13.97 9.08 -3.16
C VAL A 353 -14.60 10.33 -2.57
N TRP A 354 -13.96 10.89 -1.59
CA TRP A 354 -14.41 12.04 -0.83
C TRP A 354 -13.39 13.18 -0.90
N ASN A 355 -13.85 14.42 -0.90
CA ASN A 355 -12.98 15.57 -0.70
C ASN A 355 -12.78 15.86 0.80
N PHE A 356 -11.88 16.77 1.11
CA PHE A 356 -11.58 17.15 2.51
C PHE A 356 -12.65 18.06 3.16
N CYS A 357 -13.70 18.41 2.43
CA CYS A 357 -14.90 19.05 2.99
C CYS A 357 -15.97 18.02 3.39
N GLY A 358 -15.72 16.72 3.15
CA GLY A 358 -16.66 15.65 3.46
C GLY A 358 -17.72 15.42 2.38
N GLU A 359 -17.54 15.97 1.18
CA GLU A 359 -18.44 15.78 0.06
C GLU A 359 -18.04 14.55 -0.75
N LEU A 360 -19.02 13.74 -1.13
CA LEU A 360 -18.81 12.59 -2.01
C LEU A 360 -18.52 13.10 -3.45
N VAL A 361 -17.33 12.80 -3.94
CA VAL A 361 -16.91 13.15 -5.30
C VAL A 361 -17.41 12.14 -6.31
N THR A 362 -17.23 10.85 -6.03
CA THR A 362 -17.71 9.75 -6.87
C THR A 362 -17.72 8.44 -6.09
N SER A 363 -18.48 7.48 -6.59
CA SER A 363 -18.46 6.09 -6.13
C SER A 363 -18.25 5.19 -7.33
N PHE A 364 -17.51 4.09 -7.13
CA PHE A 364 -17.18 3.16 -8.21
C PHE A 364 -18.25 2.07 -8.28
N GLU A 365 -19.18 2.19 -9.21
CA GLU A 365 -20.24 1.20 -9.42
C GLU A 365 -19.67 -0.09 -10.03
N ASP A 366 -18.79 0.05 -11.03
CA ASP A 366 -18.23 -1.06 -11.81
C ASP A 366 -16.90 -1.59 -11.24
N HIS A 367 -16.56 -1.25 -10.00
CA HIS A 367 -15.28 -1.58 -9.38
C HIS A 367 -15.48 -2.25 -8.03
N GLN A 368 -16.12 -3.41 -8.04
CA GLN A 368 -16.37 -4.18 -6.83
C GLN A 368 -15.15 -5.02 -6.48
N LEU A 369 -14.53 -4.74 -5.34
CA LEU A 369 -13.38 -5.49 -4.86
C LEU A 369 -13.72 -6.96 -4.62
N TRP A 370 -12.77 -7.85 -4.93
CA TRP A 370 -12.93 -9.29 -4.69
C TRP A 370 -13.07 -9.60 -3.20
N HIS A 371 -12.23 -9.00 -2.38
CA HIS A 371 -12.23 -9.21 -0.93
C HIS A 371 -13.12 -8.18 -0.23
N LEU A 372 -13.88 -8.63 0.78
CA LEU A 372 -14.71 -7.75 1.63
C LEU A 372 -13.84 -6.78 2.43
N ASP A 373 -12.75 -7.31 2.99
CA ASP A 373 -11.78 -6.51 3.71
C ASP A 373 -10.82 -5.87 2.71
N CYS A 374 -10.73 -4.54 2.75
CA CYS A 374 -9.70 -3.84 1.99
C CYS A 374 -8.33 -4.31 2.48
N ASN A 375 -7.71 -5.16 1.69
CA ASN A 375 -6.31 -5.49 1.85
C ASN A 375 -5.52 -4.61 0.87
N THR A 376 -4.68 -3.73 1.38
CA THR A 376 -3.85 -2.84 0.57
C THR A 376 -2.97 -3.58 -0.42
N ASN A 377 -2.68 -4.86 -0.17
CA ASN A 377 -1.89 -5.70 -1.07
C ASN A 377 -2.62 -6.08 -2.38
N ASN A 378 -3.92 -5.84 -2.49
CA ASN A 378 -4.74 -6.10 -3.68
C ASN A 378 -5.15 -4.83 -4.42
N ILE A 379 -4.64 -3.69 -3.99
CA ILE A 379 -4.96 -2.37 -4.52
C ILE A 379 -3.66 -1.62 -4.76
N TYR A 380 -3.52 -1.05 -5.93
CA TYR A 380 -2.44 -0.14 -6.27
C TYR A 380 -3.01 1.20 -6.71
N ILE A 381 -2.43 2.28 -6.23
CA ILE A 381 -2.76 3.64 -6.66
C ILE A 381 -1.52 4.20 -7.36
N THR A 382 -1.71 4.70 -8.58
CA THR A 382 -0.61 5.27 -9.36
C THR A 382 0.01 6.49 -8.69
N SER A 383 1.28 6.74 -8.97
CA SER A 383 2.06 7.82 -8.36
C SER A 383 1.49 9.21 -8.62
N ASP A 384 0.76 9.39 -9.73
CA ASP A 384 0.02 10.61 -10.06
C ASP A 384 -1.35 10.70 -9.37
N GLN A 385 -1.73 9.69 -8.57
CA GLN A 385 -2.99 9.57 -7.85
C GLN A 385 -4.25 9.66 -8.75
N ASN A 386 -4.12 9.31 -10.02
CA ASN A 386 -5.23 9.36 -10.96
C ASN A 386 -5.94 8.02 -11.15
N LEU A 387 -5.23 6.91 -10.96
CA LEU A 387 -5.74 5.57 -11.20
C LEU A 387 -5.67 4.69 -9.95
N ILE A 388 -6.70 3.87 -9.81
CA ILE A 388 -6.71 2.72 -8.91
C ILE A 388 -6.72 1.45 -9.75
N ILE A 389 -5.82 0.53 -9.43
CA ILE A 389 -5.74 -0.81 -10.02
C ILE A 389 -6.03 -1.81 -8.92
N SER A 390 -7.01 -2.68 -9.13
CA SER A 390 -7.37 -3.66 -8.11
C SER A 390 -7.96 -4.93 -8.69
N TYR A 391 -7.92 -5.98 -7.88
CA TYR A 391 -8.58 -7.24 -8.19
C TYR A 391 -10.05 -7.18 -7.77
N CYS A 392 -10.92 -7.30 -8.75
CA CYS A 392 -12.37 -7.09 -8.62
C CYS A 392 -13.16 -8.37 -8.92
N LYS A 393 -14.43 -8.39 -8.49
CA LYS A 393 -15.38 -9.37 -8.96
C LYS A 393 -15.66 -9.15 -10.44
N SER A 394 -15.78 -10.23 -11.19
CA SER A 394 -16.32 -10.15 -12.54
C SER A 394 -17.82 -9.88 -12.45
N GLU A 395 -18.30 -8.90 -13.21
CA GLU A 395 -19.73 -8.57 -13.34
C GLU A 395 -20.50 -9.63 -14.13
N ASP A 396 -19.79 -10.33 -15.01
CA ASP A 396 -20.32 -11.46 -15.72
C ASP A 396 -20.50 -12.62 -14.73
N GLY A 397 -21.48 -12.44 -13.81
CA GLY A 397 -22.05 -13.49 -13.00
C GLY A 397 -22.65 -14.56 -13.89
N CYS A 398 -21.84 -15.19 -14.69
CA CYS A 398 -22.08 -16.54 -15.12
C CYS A 398 -22.07 -17.37 -13.84
N ASP A 399 -23.20 -17.42 -13.16
CA ASP A 399 -23.66 -18.60 -12.51
C ASP A 399 -23.62 -19.69 -13.58
N ASP A 400 -22.40 -20.06 -13.97
CA ASP A 400 -22.14 -21.25 -14.76
C ASP A 400 -22.75 -22.37 -13.94
N LYS A 401 -23.91 -22.85 -14.41
CA LYS A 401 -24.61 -24.02 -13.87
C LYS A 401 -23.71 -25.27 -13.84
N GLY A 402 -22.41 -25.10 -14.01
CA GLY A 402 -21.37 -26.12 -14.11
C GLY A 402 -20.38 -26.21 -12.94
N GLY A 403 -20.54 -25.44 -11.84
CA GLY A 403 -19.72 -25.61 -10.63
C GLY A 403 -18.24 -25.16 -10.72
N ALA A 404 -17.84 -24.43 -11.76
CA ALA A 404 -16.50 -23.85 -11.82
C ALA A 404 -16.35 -22.69 -10.80
N PRO A 405 -15.19 -22.56 -10.10
CA PRO A 405 -14.99 -21.51 -9.13
C PRO A 405 -15.08 -20.13 -9.81
N PRO A 406 -15.64 -19.12 -9.11
CA PRO A 406 -15.73 -17.78 -9.63
C PRO A 406 -14.31 -17.20 -9.83
N VAL A 407 -14.11 -16.48 -10.94
CA VAL A 407 -12.85 -15.86 -11.29
C VAL A 407 -13.02 -14.36 -11.35
N GLY A 408 -12.06 -13.62 -10.80
CA GLY A 408 -12.08 -12.18 -10.80
C GLY A 408 -11.47 -11.54 -12.04
N SER A 409 -11.38 -10.24 -12.02
CA SER A 409 -10.74 -9.40 -13.05
C SER A 409 -9.83 -8.36 -12.41
N ILE A 410 -8.83 -7.89 -13.15
CA ILE A 410 -8.01 -6.75 -12.73
C ILE A 410 -8.60 -5.52 -13.42
N ASN A 411 -9.13 -4.60 -12.61
CA ASN A 411 -9.76 -3.38 -13.11
C ASN A 411 -8.85 -2.18 -12.86
N MET A 412 -8.71 -1.33 -13.87
CA MET A 412 -8.04 -0.05 -13.80
C MET A 412 -9.09 1.04 -13.93
N SER A 413 -9.29 1.83 -12.87
CA SER A 413 -10.34 2.85 -12.84
C SER A 413 -9.76 4.23 -12.54
N ASN A 414 -10.35 5.25 -13.16
CA ASN A 414 -9.98 6.64 -12.88
C ASN A 414 -10.62 7.08 -11.56
N ILE A 415 -9.80 7.57 -10.64
CA ILE A 415 -10.22 7.92 -9.28
C ILE A 415 -11.23 9.07 -9.26
N LEU A 416 -11.07 10.07 -10.12
CA LEU A 416 -11.94 11.24 -10.13
C LEU A 416 -13.32 10.99 -10.77
N THR A 417 -13.37 10.06 -11.71
CA THR A 417 -14.62 9.78 -12.45
C THR A 417 -15.29 8.49 -12.03
N GLY A 418 -14.60 7.64 -11.26
CA GLY A 418 -15.07 6.30 -10.90
C GLY A 418 -15.18 5.33 -12.08
N LYS A 419 -14.80 5.74 -13.30
CA LYS A 419 -14.98 4.92 -14.52
C LYS A 419 -13.83 3.93 -14.70
N CYS A 420 -14.18 2.69 -15.00
CA CYS A 420 -13.21 1.69 -15.45
C CYS A 420 -12.71 2.06 -16.85
N ILE A 421 -11.39 2.18 -17.00
CA ILE A 421 -10.72 2.56 -18.26
C ILE A 421 -10.09 1.36 -18.97
N ALA A 422 -9.77 0.31 -18.21
CA ALA A 422 -9.25 -0.94 -18.74
C ALA A 422 -9.56 -2.09 -17.77
N LYS A 423 -9.71 -3.30 -18.31
CA LYS A 423 -10.04 -4.50 -17.56
C LYS A 423 -9.30 -5.70 -18.14
N ILE A 424 -8.69 -6.52 -17.29
CA ILE A 424 -8.14 -7.82 -17.66
C ILE A 424 -9.10 -8.87 -17.13
N CYS A 425 -9.78 -9.58 -18.00
CA CYS A 425 -10.76 -10.60 -17.62
C CYS A 425 -10.53 -11.94 -18.35
N PRO A 426 -10.96 -13.07 -17.78
CA PRO A 426 -10.74 -14.40 -18.36
C PRO A 426 -11.42 -14.62 -19.72
N LEU A 427 -12.49 -13.85 -19.98
CA LEU A 427 -13.31 -13.99 -21.19
C LEU A 427 -12.85 -13.11 -22.35
N ASP A 428 -11.81 -12.28 -22.16
CA ASP A 428 -11.31 -11.42 -23.23
C ASP A 428 -10.74 -12.27 -24.38
N PRO A 429 -11.36 -12.24 -25.58
CA PRO A 429 -10.93 -13.06 -26.71
C PRO A 429 -9.53 -12.67 -27.20
N THR A 430 -9.09 -11.43 -26.98
CA THR A 430 -7.76 -10.95 -27.40
C THR A 430 -6.65 -11.62 -26.58
N LEU A 431 -6.92 -11.89 -25.30
CA LEU A 431 -6.00 -12.59 -24.40
C LEU A 431 -5.86 -14.09 -24.75
N GLN A 432 -6.93 -14.73 -25.21
CA GLN A 432 -6.94 -16.17 -25.51
C GLN A 432 -6.12 -16.51 -26.77
N VAL A 433 -6.03 -15.62 -27.73
CA VAL A 433 -5.32 -15.85 -29.01
C VAL A 433 -3.81 -15.82 -28.83
N ALA A 434 -3.29 -15.02 -27.92
CA ALA A 434 -1.85 -14.85 -27.68
C ALA A 434 -1.21 -16.08 -27.05
N SER A 435 -1.91 -16.76 -26.16
CA SER A 435 -1.46 -17.99 -25.47
C SER A 435 -1.11 -19.15 -26.43
N ARG A 436 -1.71 -19.17 -27.64
CA ARG A 436 -1.47 -20.22 -28.63
C ARG A 436 -0.25 -20.00 -29.54
N LYS A 437 0.30 -18.77 -29.62
CA LYS A 437 1.35 -18.42 -30.61
C LYS A 437 2.79 -18.38 -30.07
N ARG A 438 3.03 -18.44 -28.74
CA ARG A 438 4.37 -18.28 -28.18
C ARG A 438 4.91 -19.58 -27.59
N ARG A 439 5.37 -20.47 -28.47
CA ARG A 439 6.27 -21.57 -28.10
C ARG A 439 7.71 -21.20 -28.49
N ASP A 440 8.27 -20.18 -27.87
CA ASP A 440 9.70 -19.90 -27.97
C ASP A 440 10.45 -20.75 -26.94
N ALA A 441 11.37 -21.57 -27.43
CA ALA A 441 12.06 -22.63 -26.67
C ALA A 441 12.98 -22.14 -25.52
N ASN A 442 13.10 -20.81 -25.29
CA ASN A 442 13.97 -20.23 -24.26
C ASN A 442 13.26 -19.41 -23.19
N ARG A 443 11.93 -19.36 -23.18
CA ARG A 443 11.16 -18.64 -22.14
C ARG A 443 10.61 -19.61 -21.10
N SER A 444 10.53 -19.16 -19.85
CA SER A 444 9.87 -19.88 -18.78
C SER A 444 8.48 -20.32 -19.28
N THR A 445 8.17 -21.61 -19.20
CA THR A 445 6.90 -22.13 -19.70
C THR A 445 5.81 -21.69 -18.74
N ILE A 446 4.98 -20.70 -19.17
CA ILE A 446 3.73 -20.37 -18.50
C ILE A 446 2.88 -21.65 -18.47
N ARG A 447 2.56 -22.14 -17.27
CA ARG A 447 1.76 -23.33 -17.04
C ARG A 447 0.30 -22.99 -16.88
N SER A 448 0.01 -21.84 -16.27
CA SER A 448 -1.34 -21.36 -15.99
C SER A 448 -2.02 -20.83 -17.25
N THR A 449 -3.29 -21.18 -17.40
CA THR A 449 -4.19 -20.45 -18.31
C THR A 449 -4.49 -19.06 -17.72
N ILE A 450 -5.03 -18.15 -18.54
CA ILE A 450 -5.44 -16.81 -18.08
C ILE A 450 -6.48 -16.90 -16.94
N ARG A 451 -7.39 -17.89 -17.04
CA ARG A 451 -8.39 -18.15 -16.00
C ARG A 451 -7.71 -18.54 -14.68
N GLU A 452 -6.78 -19.49 -14.70
CA GLU A 452 -6.03 -19.92 -13.51
C GLU A 452 -5.16 -18.80 -12.94
N ALA A 453 -4.57 -17.95 -13.80
CA ALA A 453 -3.76 -16.81 -13.38
C ALA A 453 -4.58 -15.71 -12.70
N LEU A 454 -5.88 -15.59 -13.01
CA LEU A 454 -6.83 -14.68 -12.38
C LEU A 454 -7.66 -15.33 -11.27
N GLU A 455 -7.45 -16.61 -10.98
CA GLU A 455 -8.11 -17.29 -9.89
C GLU A 455 -7.42 -16.97 -8.56
N ASP A 456 -8.23 -16.59 -7.57
CA ASP A 456 -7.75 -16.37 -6.19
C ASP A 456 -6.51 -15.46 -6.07
N VAL A 457 -6.48 -14.35 -6.80
CA VAL A 457 -5.43 -13.33 -6.67
C VAL A 457 -5.45 -12.75 -5.26
N THR A 458 -4.31 -12.81 -4.58
CA THR A 458 -4.14 -12.41 -3.17
C THR A 458 -3.20 -11.23 -2.97
N ALA A 459 -2.39 -10.90 -3.97
CA ALA A 459 -1.52 -9.73 -3.98
C ALA A 459 -1.45 -9.13 -5.39
N LEU A 460 -1.31 -7.82 -5.49
CA LEU A 460 -1.21 -7.06 -6.72
C LEU A 460 -0.22 -5.93 -6.55
N PHE A 461 0.65 -5.74 -7.54
CA PHE A 461 1.57 -4.62 -7.63
C PHE A 461 1.65 -4.15 -9.08
N TYR A 462 1.74 -2.83 -9.30
CA TYR A 462 1.93 -2.25 -10.62
C TYR A 462 3.25 -1.48 -10.67
N ASP A 463 4.12 -1.90 -11.55
CA ASP A 463 5.37 -1.21 -11.86
C ASP A 463 5.10 -0.16 -12.96
N GLU A 464 5.04 1.10 -12.56
CA GLU A 464 4.72 2.20 -13.47
C GLU A 464 5.85 2.47 -14.49
N GLU A 465 7.11 2.20 -14.11
CA GLU A 465 8.26 2.44 -14.97
C GLU A 465 8.31 1.41 -16.11
N ARG A 466 7.98 0.16 -15.81
CA ARG A 466 7.97 -0.94 -16.77
C ARG A 466 6.62 -1.16 -17.44
N ASN A 467 5.56 -0.54 -16.93
CA ASN A 467 4.19 -0.80 -17.32
C ASN A 467 3.81 -2.28 -17.18
N GLU A 468 4.18 -2.88 -16.06
CA GLU A 468 3.93 -4.30 -15.76
C GLU A 468 3.06 -4.44 -14.52
N ILE A 469 2.03 -5.28 -14.58
CA ILE A 469 1.22 -5.64 -13.41
C ILE A 469 1.68 -7.01 -12.94
N TYR A 470 1.93 -7.13 -11.66
CA TYR A 470 2.29 -8.39 -11.01
C TYR A 470 1.14 -8.84 -10.12
N THR A 471 0.69 -10.08 -10.27
CA THR A 471 -0.32 -10.68 -9.41
C THR A 471 0.20 -11.95 -8.76
N GLY A 472 -0.06 -12.11 -7.47
CA GLY A 472 0.22 -13.30 -6.71
C GLY A 472 -1.07 -14.03 -6.35
N ASN A 473 -1.07 -15.36 -6.32
CA ASN A 473 -2.25 -16.18 -6.05
C ASN A 473 -2.10 -17.08 -4.80
N LYS A 474 -3.15 -17.84 -4.50
CA LYS A 474 -3.17 -18.80 -3.39
C LYS A 474 -2.17 -19.95 -3.55
N GLN A 475 -1.80 -20.31 -4.78
CA GLN A 475 -0.87 -21.39 -5.08
C GLN A 475 0.59 -20.97 -4.96
N GLY A 476 0.88 -19.68 -4.62
CA GLY A 476 2.24 -19.17 -4.53
C GLY A 476 2.87 -18.88 -5.88
N LEU A 477 2.05 -18.74 -6.92
CA LEU A 477 2.49 -18.33 -8.26
C LEU A 477 2.39 -16.82 -8.42
N ILE A 478 3.31 -16.25 -9.20
CA ILE A 478 3.29 -14.86 -9.61
C ILE A 478 3.13 -14.80 -11.11
N HIS A 479 2.21 -13.99 -11.56
CA HIS A 479 1.93 -13.77 -12.97
C HIS A 479 2.29 -12.32 -13.34
N VAL A 480 2.95 -12.17 -14.48
CA VAL A 480 3.37 -10.89 -15.03
C VAL A 480 2.49 -10.55 -16.24
N TRP A 481 1.84 -9.41 -16.15
CA TRP A 481 0.95 -8.88 -17.18
C TRP A 481 1.58 -7.62 -17.78
N SER A 482 1.83 -7.61 -19.06
CA SER A 482 2.36 -6.44 -19.79
C SER A 482 1.96 -6.46 -21.26
N ASN A 483 2.23 -5.36 -21.95
CA ASN A 483 2.01 -5.22 -23.40
C ASN A 483 3.02 -6.06 -24.21
#